data_4f33f46d094ddf238709489b6dea75e4
#
_entry.id   4f33f46d094ddf238709489b6dea75e4
#
_cell.length_a   1.000
_cell.length_b   1.000
_cell.length_c   1.000
_cell.angle_alpha   90.00
_cell.angle_beta   90.00
_cell.angle_gamma   90.00
#
_symmetry.space_group_name_H-M   'P 1'
#
loop_
_entity.id
_entity.type
_entity.pdbx_description
1 polymer ?
#
loop_
_entity_poly.entity_id
_entity_poly.type
_entity_poly.pdbx_seq_one_letter_code
_entity_poly.pdbx_strand_id
1 'polypeptide(L)'
;MRNDTMGIILTGDEKIAPLTDIRANSALPIAGRYRIIDFVLSNMANSGILNVGIATESNYSSLMHHTKSGKPWDLDRKDQGLQLLPPNLENEKYGVIKGNIDLLAGIRAYIHKSRQTYVILSLGNMIYNIDFEAVVQAHIEKQADITAVYKDIAGMEESDISRFTLFDIDEDGMINKNK
;
A
#
# COMPACT_ATOMS: atom_id res chain seq x y z
N MET A 1 -0.08 18.71 8.24
CA MET A 1 -0.50 17.38 8.68
C MET A 1 -1.89 17.11 8.14
N ARG A 2 -2.01 16.15 7.25
CA ARG A 2 -3.31 15.74 6.69
C ARG A 2 -4.01 14.77 7.64
N ASN A 3 -4.96 15.28 8.38
CA ASN A 3 -5.78 14.47 9.29
C ASN A 3 -7.00 13.84 8.58
N ASP A 4 -7.20 14.18 7.31
CA ASP A 4 -8.31 13.74 6.46
C ASP A 4 -7.97 12.53 5.56
N THR A 5 -6.72 12.06 5.63
CA THR A 5 -6.20 11.01 4.77
C THR A 5 -5.62 9.86 5.61
N MET A 6 -5.91 8.63 5.22
CA MET A 6 -5.29 7.43 5.78
C MET A 6 -4.52 6.66 4.69
N GLY A 7 -3.54 5.88 5.11
CA GLY A 7 -2.80 4.97 4.25
C GLY A 7 -3.19 3.53 4.47
N ILE A 8 -3.36 2.77 3.40
CA ILE A 8 -3.48 1.31 3.41
C ILE A 8 -2.36 0.74 2.56
N ILE A 9 -1.53 -0.09 3.17
CA ILE A 9 -0.44 -0.79 2.50
C ILE A 9 -0.82 -2.26 2.36
N LEU A 10 -0.87 -2.74 1.14
CA LEU A 10 -1.04 -4.17 0.83
C LEU A 10 0.34 -4.81 0.70
N THR A 11 0.60 -5.88 1.44
CA THR A 11 1.96 -6.47 1.49
C THR A 11 2.36 -7.18 0.20
N GLY A 12 1.40 -7.49 -0.67
CA GLY A 12 1.62 -8.26 -1.89
C GLY A 12 1.87 -9.75 -1.61
N ASP A 13 1.43 -10.58 -2.50
CA ASP A 13 1.51 -12.04 -2.45
C ASP A 13 2.59 -12.62 -3.40
N GLU A 14 3.29 -11.76 -4.13
CA GLU A 14 4.30 -12.18 -5.10
C GLU A 14 5.41 -12.98 -4.42
N LYS A 15 5.58 -14.23 -4.87
CA LYS A 15 6.55 -15.16 -4.30
C LYS A 15 7.86 -15.11 -5.07
N ILE A 16 8.92 -14.81 -4.35
CA ILE A 16 10.31 -14.82 -4.85
C ILE A 16 11.09 -15.87 -4.04
N ALA A 17 10.85 -17.15 -4.37
CA ALA A 17 11.53 -18.24 -3.68
C ALA A 17 13.05 -18.19 -3.90
N PRO A 18 13.86 -18.53 -2.89
CA PRO A 18 13.50 -18.92 -1.52
C PRO A 18 13.30 -17.74 -0.56
N LEU A 19 13.38 -16.49 -1.00
CA LEU A 19 13.44 -15.30 -0.15
C LEU A 19 12.12 -15.06 0.59
N THR A 20 11.00 -15.42 -0.01
CA THR A 20 9.65 -15.22 0.54
C THR A 20 9.02 -16.46 1.16
N ASP A 21 9.76 -17.57 1.28
CA ASP A 21 9.22 -18.82 1.86
C ASP A 21 8.79 -18.65 3.31
N ILE A 22 9.48 -17.78 4.06
CA ILE A 22 9.26 -17.57 5.51
C ILE A 22 8.88 -16.13 5.87
N ARG A 23 8.75 -15.24 4.89
CA ARG A 23 8.45 -13.81 5.13
C ARG A 23 7.70 -13.20 3.98
N ALA A 24 6.87 -12.18 4.27
CA ALA A 24 6.20 -11.40 3.25
C ALA A 24 7.22 -10.66 2.37
N ASN A 25 6.90 -10.44 1.09
CA ASN A 25 7.75 -9.72 0.14
C ASN A 25 8.14 -8.32 0.67
N SER A 26 7.18 -7.58 1.20
CA SER A 26 7.39 -6.27 1.84
C SER A 26 8.39 -6.27 3.01
N ALA A 27 8.63 -7.45 3.62
CA ALA A 27 9.59 -7.63 4.70
C ALA A 27 10.99 -8.05 4.24
N LEU A 28 11.26 -8.12 2.93
CA LEU A 28 12.58 -8.46 2.41
C LEU A 28 13.58 -7.36 2.78
N PRO A 29 14.78 -7.75 3.29
CA PRO A 29 15.82 -6.79 3.63
C PRO A 29 16.45 -6.20 2.37
N ILE A 30 16.74 -4.90 2.44
CA ILE A 30 17.43 -4.15 1.39
C ILE A 30 18.42 -3.18 2.02
N ALA A 31 19.51 -2.88 1.31
CA ALA A 31 20.54 -1.93 1.73
C ALA A 31 21.01 -2.11 3.19
N GLY A 32 21.18 -3.35 3.60
CA GLY A 32 21.69 -3.75 4.91
C GLY A 32 20.62 -3.85 5.99
N ARG A 33 20.09 -2.74 6.48
CA ARG A 33 19.16 -2.73 7.63
C ARG A 33 17.70 -2.44 7.32
N TYR A 34 17.42 -1.92 6.13
CA TYR A 34 16.08 -1.56 5.70
C TYR A 34 15.30 -2.75 5.17
N ARG A 35 13.99 -2.60 5.08
CA ARG A 35 13.08 -3.50 4.36
C ARG A 35 12.30 -2.72 3.32
N ILE A 36 11.77 -3.40 2.33
CA ILE A 36 11.03 -2.73 1.23
C ILE A 36 9.91 -1.84 1.77
N ILE A 37 9.17 -2.30 2.78
CA ILE A 37 8.07 -1.55 3.40
C ILE A 37 8.50 -0.19 4.00
N ASP A 38 9.77 -0.05 4.41
CA ASP A 38 10.25 1.17 5.06
C ASP A 38 10.14 2.39 4.15
N PHE A 39 10.28 2.20 2.84
CA PHE A 39 10.16 3.28 1.85
C PHE A 39 8.73 3.80 1.76
N VAL A 40 7.75 2.91 1.71
CA VAL A 40 6.33 3.29 1.67
C VAL A 40 5.91 3.97 2.97
N LEU A 41 6.31 3.41 4.13
CA LEU A 41 6.04 4.02 5.43
C LEU A 41 6.68 5.40 5.56
N SER A 42 7.90 5.57 5.06
CA SER A 42 8.58 6.86 5.06
C SER A 42 7.87 7.88 4.17
N ASN A 43 7.42 7.48 2.97
CA ASN A 43 6.64 8.37 2.10
C ASN A 43 5.33 8.81 2.78
N MET A 44 4.61 7.90 3.44
CA MET A 44 3.38 8.23 4.16
C MET A 44 3.64 9.18 5.32
N ALA A 45 4.64 8.87 6.16
CA ALA A 45 4.99 9.70 7.30
C ALA A 45 5.46 11.11 6.87
N ASN A 46 6.31 11.20 5.84
CA ASN A 46 6.80 12.47 5.31
C ASN A 46 5.67 13.32 4.69
N SER A 47 4.64 12.68 4.16
CA SER A 47 3.42 13.35 3.65
C SER A 47 2.39 13.65 4.76
N GLY A 48 2.75 13.45 6.04
CA GLY A 48 1.90 13.75 7.19
C GLY A 48 0.70 12.81 7.38
N ILE A 49 0.72 11.62 6.80
CA ILE A 49 -0.30 10.59 6.95
C ILE A 49 0.00 9.81 8.22
N LEU A 50 -0.85 9.96 9.22
CA LEU A 50 -0.62 9.45 10.57
C LEU A 50 -1.45 8.20 10.93
N ASN A 51 -2.41 7.84 10.11
CA ASN A 51 -3.22 6.63 10.26
C ASN A 51 -2.87 5.68 9.13
N VAL A 52 -2.12 4.62 9.43
CA VAL A 52 -1.61 3.70 8.42
C VAL A 52 -1.93 2.26 8.80
N GLY A 53 -2.67 1.57 7.95
CA GLY A 53 -2.94 0.15 8.05
C GLY A 53 -2.07 -0.68 7.10
N ILE A 54 -1.45 -1.74 7.60
CA ILE A 54 -0.75 -2.72 6.77
C ILE A 54 -1.61 -3.98 6.70
N ALA A 55 -2.24 -4.20 5.56
CA ALA A 55 -3.00 -5.42 5.31
C ALA A 55 -2.07 -6.55 4.86
N THR A 56 -2.13 -7.68 5.57
CA THR A 56 -1.22 -8.80 5.36
C THR A 56 -1.98 -10.08 5.03
N GLU A 57 -1.38 -10.96 4.27
CA GLU A 57 -1.91 -12.31 4.01
C GLU A 57 -1.24 -13.34 4.90
N SER A 58 -0.05 -13.76 4.55
CA SER A 58 0.72 -14.80 5.23
C SER A 58 2.12 -14.32 5.58
N ASN A 59 2.84 -15.11 6.38
CA ASN A 59 4.25 -14.87 6.71
C ASN A 59 4.56 -13.48 7.27
N TYR A 60 3.57 -12.83 7.95
CA TYR A 60 3.68 -11.45 8.42
C TYR A 60 4.47 -11.31 9.74
N SER A 61 4.86 -12.41 10.39
CA SER A 61 5.60 -12.37 11.67
C SER A 61 6.87 -11.52 11.59
N SER A 62 7.66 -11.71 10.51
CA SER A 62 8.87 -10.93 10.27
C SER A 62 8.57 -9.43 10.07
N LEU A 63 7.46 -9.11 9.42
CA LEU A 63 6.99 -7.74 9.23
C LEU A 63 6.58 -7.11 10.56
N MET A 64 5.79 -7.80 11.35
CA MET A 64 5.35 -7.37 12.68
C MET A 64 6.54 -7.07 13.60
N HIS A 65 7.56 -7.94 13.62
CA HIS A 65 8.77 -7.71 14.40
C HIS A 65 9.58 -6.52 13.94
N HIS A 66 9.55 -6.18 12.65
CA HIS A 66 10.27 -5.04 12.10
C HIS A 66 9.54 -3.72 12.36
N THR A 67 8.27 -3.67 12.03
CA THR A 67 7.47 -2.43 12.13
C THR A 67 7.12 -2.08 13.58
N LYS A 68 6.94 -3.09 14.44
CA LYS A 68 6.57 -2.91 15.86
C LYS A 68 5.41 -1.93 16.02
N SER A 69 5.63 -0.86 16.80
CA SER A 69 4.66 0.21 17.03
C SER A 69 4.68 1.34 15.99
N GLY A 70 5.55 1.27 15.00
CA GLY A 70 5.72 2.36 14.03
C GLY A 70 6.56 3.55 14.51
N LYS A 71 7.24 3.43 15.66
CA LYS A 71 8.03 4.50 16.26
C LYS A 71 9.07 5.14 15.32
N PRO A 72 9.79 4.40 14.44
CA PRO A 72 10.74 5.01 13.50
C PRO A 72 10.12 6.03 12.54
N TRP A 73 8.81 5.96 12.30
CA TRP A 73 8.05 6.84 11.40
C TRP A 73 7.12 7.80 12.14
N ASP A 74 7.26 7.95 13.47
CA ASP A 74 6.36 8.73 14.32
C ASP A 74 4.88 8.28 14.21
N LEU A 75 4.68 6.99 13.97
CA LEU A 75 3.36 6.35 13.90
C LEU A 75 3.00 5.57 15.17
N ASP A 76 3.75 5.72 16.25
CA ASP A 76 3.45 5.18 17.58
C ASP A 76 2.48 6.11 18.32
N ARG A 77 1.19 6.04 17.96
CA ARG A 77 0.15 6.95 18.44
C ARG A 77 -1.01 6.19 19.05
N LYS A 78 -1.65 6.80 20.05
CA LYS A 78 -2.73 6.18 20.84
C LYS A 78 -4.02 5.98 20.05
N ASP A 79 -4.44 6.97 19.25
CA ASP A 79 -5.74 6.98 18.58
C ASP A 79 -5.65 6.78 17.04
N GLN A 80 -4.47 6.77 16.52
CA GLN A 80 -4.12 6.57 15.12
C GLN A 80 -2.78 5.82 15.11
N GLY A 81 -2.03 5.90 14.01
CA GLY A 81 -0.72 5.31 13.97
C GLY A 81 -0.68 4.07 13.09
N LEU A 82 0.37 3.27 13.30
CA LEU A 82 0.57 2.07 12.52
C LEU A 82 -0.22 0.90 13.09
N GLN A 83 -1.04 0.28 12.26
CA GLN A 83 -1.78 -0.93 12.61
C GLN A 83 -1.45 -2.05 11.62
N LEU A 84 -1.04 -3.20 12.14
CA LEU A 84 -0.96 -4.41 11.34
C LEU A 84 -2.33 -5.09 11.33
N LEU A 85 -2.83 -5.36 10.14
CA LEU A 85 -4.14 -5.93 9.90
C LEU A 85 -3.95 -7.34 9.33
N PRO A 86 -3.86 -8.36 10.20
CA PRO A 86 -3.72 -9.73 9.75
C PRO A 86 -4.99 -10.18 9.02
N PRO A 87 -4.90 -11.23 8.20
CA PRO A 87 -6.06 -11.76 7.50
C PRO A 87 -7.12 -12.17 8.53
N ASN A 88 -8.36 -11.77 8.28
CA ASN A 88 -9.47 -12.15 9.16
C ASN A 88 -9.83 -13.61 8.93
N LEU A 89 -9.29 -14.50 9.74
CA LEU A 89 -9.52 -15.95 9.68
C LEU A 89 -10.96 -16.34 10.07
N GLU A 90 -11.71 -15.42 10.71
CA GLU A 90 -13.11 -15.67 11.09
C GLU A 90 -14.07 -15.61 9.88
N ASN A 91 -13.64 -15.08 8.76
CA ASN A 91 -14.40 -15.05 7.51
C ASN A 91 -14.16 -16.29 6.63
N GLU A 92 -14.13 -17.49 7.22
CA GLU A 92 -14.14 -18.76 6.46
C GLU A 92 -15.29 -18.84 5.41
N LYS A 93 -16.31 -17.99 5.54
CA LYS A 93 -17.41 -17.86 4.59
C LYS A 93 -16.98 -17.35 3.19
N TYR A 94 -15.83 -16.67 3.09
CA TYR A 94 -15.38 -16.08 1.82
C TYR A 94 -14.25 -16.86 1.15
N GLY A 95 -13.81 -17.96 1.73
CA GLY A 95 -12.78 -18.82 1.14
C GLY A 95 -11.36 -18.28 1.31
N VAL A 96 -10.44 -18.86 0.56
CA VAL A 96 -9.03 -18.46 0.54
C VAL A 96 -8.90 -17.07 -0.10
N ILE A 97 -8.13 -16.18 0.52
CA ILE A 97 -7.74 -14.88 -0.08
C ILE A 97 -7.06 -15.15 -1.42
N LYS A 98 -7.62 -14.60 -2.49
CA LYS A 98 -7.14 -14.81 -3.87
C LYS A 98 -6.47 -13.58 -4.46
N GLY A 99 -6.48 -12.44 -3.73
CA GLY A 99 -5.86 -11.21 -4.22
C GLY A 99 -6.16 -9.98 -3.37
N ASN A 100 -5.71 -8.85 -3.85
CA ASN A 100 -5.78 -7.57 -3.14
C ASN A 100 -7.21 -7.12 -2.78
N ILE A 101 -8.20 -7.48 -3.60
CA ILE A 101 -9.61 -7.14 -3.33
C ILE A 101 -10.13 -7.88 -2.10
N ASP A 102 -9.77 -9.15 -1.96
CA ASP A 102 -10.17 -9.96 -0.81
C ASP A 102 -9.50 -9.44 0.48
N LEU A 103 -8.23 -8.99 0.38
CA LEU A 103 -7.56 -8.31 1.48
C LEU A 103 -8.28 -7.03 1.91
N LEU A 104 -8.66 -6.20 0.96
CA LEU A 104 -9.42 -4.97 1.23
C LEU A 104 -10.79 -5.27 1.85
N ALA A 105 -11.48 -6.30 1.36
CA ALA A 105 -12.73 -6.75 1.95
C ALA A 105 -12.55 -7.20 3.41
N GLY A 106 -11.44 -7.89 3.70
CA GLY A 106 -11.09 -8.34 5.06
C GLY A 106 -10.85 -7.20 6.06
N ILE A 107 -10.34 -6.07 5.59
CA ILE A 107 -10.07 -4.89 6.43
C ILE A 107 -11.17 -3.82 6.39
N ARG A 108 -12.32 -4.13 5.76
CA ARG A 108 -13.44 -3.19 5.60
C ARG A 108 -13.86 -2.55 6.93
N ALA A 109 -13.91 -3.31 8.01
CA ALA A 109 -14.28 -2.80 9.33
C ALA A 109 -13.30 -1.73 9.84
N TYR A 110 -12.01 -1.89 9.58
CA TYR A 110 -10.98 -0.91 9.90
C TYR A 110 -11.18 0.39 9.10
N ILE A 111 -11.42 0.28 7.80
CA ILE A 111 -11.67 1.44 6.92
C ILE A 111 -12.93 2.19 7.38
N HIS A 112 -14.04 1.49 7.63
CA HIS A 112 -15.29 2.13 8.09
C HIS A 112 -15.22 2.78 9.48
N LYS A 113 -14.34 2.26 10.36
CA LYS A 113 -14.11 2.87 11.68
C LYS A 113 -13.26 4.12 11.59
N SER A 114 -12.52 4.29 10.52
CA SER A 114 -11.68 5.45 10.25
C SER A 114 -12.54 6.72 10.07
N ARG A 115 -11.98 7.87 10.47
CA ARG A 115 -12.61 9.19 10.31
C ARG A 115 -12.09 9.95 9.10
N GLN A 116 -11.15 9.36 8.38
CA GLN A 116 -10.52 9.97 7.21
C GLN A 116 -11.45 9.93 6.00
N THR A 117 -11.39 10.99 5.21
CA THR A 117 -12.18 11.14 3.99
C THR A 117 -11.52 10.45 2.80
N TYR A 118 -10.18 10.46 2.78
CA TYR A 118 -9.39 9.93 1.67
C TYR A 118 -8.57 8.71 2.10
N VAL A 119 -8.41 7.79 1.18
CA VAL A 119 -7.60 6.59 1.37
C VAL A 119 -6.53 6.53 0.28
N ILE A 120 -5.27 6.45 0.69
CA ILE A 120 -4.17 6.10 -0.19
C ILE A 120 -3.97 4.60 -0.12
N LEU A 121 -4.14 3.93 -1.24
CA LEU A 121 -3.86 2.51 -1.39
C LEU A 121 -2.50 2.34 -2.07
N SER A 122 -1.59 1.64 -1.41
CA SER A 122 -0.24 1.40 -1.90
C SER A 122 0.17 -0.06 -1.76
N LEU A 123 1.01 -0.53 -2.66
CA LEU A 123 1.68 -1.82 -2.52
C LEU A 123 2.92 -1.67 -1.64
N GLY A 124 3.14 -2.61 -0.74
CA GLY A 124 4.27 -2.64 0.18
C GLY A 124 5.52 -3.34 -0.37
N ASN A 125 5.48 -3.84 -1.59
CA ASN A 125 6.56 -4.56 -2.26
C ASN A 125 7.28 -3.73 -3.33
N MET A 126 7.08 -2.41 -3.34
CA MET A 126 7.69 -1.48 -4.30
C MET A 126 8.53 -0.43 -3.59
N ILE A 127 9.57 0.03 -4.27
CA ILE A 127 10.42 1.13 -3.80
C ILE A 127 10.22 2.32 -4.73
N TYR A 128 9.75 3.41 -4.16
CA TYR A 128 9.55 4.67 -4.85
C TYR A 128 9.67 5.83 -3.86
N ASN A 129 9.86 7.02 -4.38
CA ASN A 129 9.81 8.27 -3.62
C ASN A 129 8.67 9.13 -4.17
N ILE A 130 7.68 9.42 -3.32
CA ILE A 130 6.48 10.17 -3.72
C ILE A 130 6.04 11.09 -2.58
N ASP A 131 5.56 12.26 -2.95
CA ASP A 131 4.83 13.16 -2.07
C ASP A 131 3.32 12.88 -2.19
N PHE A 132 2.80 12.15 -1.24
CA PHE A 132 1.37 11.84 -1.21
C PHE A 132 0.50 13.06 -0.92
N GLU A 133 1.03 14.11 -0.31
CA GLU A 133 0.27 15.36 -0.11
C GLU A 133 -0.07 16.00 -1.46
N ALA A 134 0.90 16.06 -2.38
CA ALA A 134 0.67 16.55 -3.73
C ALA A 134 -0.34 15.68 -4.50
N VAL A 135 -0.28 14.35 -4.34
CA VAL A 135 -1.24 13.42 -4.98
C VAL A 135 -2.66 13.67 -4.49
N VAL A 136 -2.87 13.78 -3.17
CA VAL A 136 -4.20 14.02 -2.60
C VAL A 136 -4.71 15.42 -2.98
N GLN A 137 -3.84 16.41 -3.05
CA GLN A 137 -4.23 17.74 -3.50
C GLN A 137 -4.73 17.72 -4.95
N ALA A 138 -4.01 17.07 -5.84
CA ALA A 138 -4.43 16.89 -7.24
C ALA A 138 -5.76 16.11 -7.38
N HIS A 139 -5.98 15.09 -6.52
CA HIS A 139 -7.23 14.35 -6.44
C HIS A 139 -8.43 15.26 -6.09
N ILE A 140 -8.24 16.11 -5.07
CA ILE A 140 -9.28 17.04 -4.63
C ILE A 140 -9.58 18.09 -5.71
N GLU A 141 -8.55 18.66 -6.33
CA GLU A 141 -8.70 19.68 -7.38
C GLU A 141 -9.43 19.14 -8.62
N LYS A 142 -9.17 17.88 -8.97
CA LYS A 142 -9.87 17.21 -10.08
C LYS A 142 -11.26 16.69 -9.71
N GLN A 143 -11.63 16.74 -8.44
CA GLN A 143 -12.89 16.15 -7.95
C GLN A 143 -13.09 14.71 -8.40
N ALA A 144 -11.99 13.95 -8.45
CA ALA A 144 -11.97 12.57 -8.94
C ALA A 144 -12.50 11.60 -7.88
N ASP A 145 -13.17 10.52 -8.29
CA ASP A 145 -13.53 9.42 -7.38
C ASP A 145 -12.31 8.54 -7.08
N ILE A 146 -11.46 8.30 -8.08
CA ILE A 146 -10.24 7.51 -7.98
C ILE A 146 -9.13 8.22 -8.76
N THR A 147 -7.95 8.32 -8.16
CA THR A 147 -6.74 8.82 -8.82
C THR A 147 -5.69 7.73 -8.84
N ALA A 148 -5.22 7.35 -10.01
CA ALA A 148 -4.11 6.42 -10.17
C ALA A 148 -2.79 7.18 -10.36
N VAL A 149 -1.77 6.78 -9.61
CA VAL A 149 -0.40 7.23 -9.82
C VAL A 149 0.28 6.25 -10.77
N TYR A 150 0.78 6.75 -11.88
CA TYR A 150 1.41 5.94 -12.91
C TYR A 150 2.79 6.47 -13.29
N LYS A 151 3.55 5.66 -14.00
CA LYS A 151 4.82 6.03 -14.58
C LYS A 151 4.76 5.80 -16.10
N ASP A 152 5.32 6.74 -16.85
CA ASP A 152 5.53 6.55 -18.28
C ASP A 152 6.51 5.38 -18.52
N ILE A 153 6.14 4.51 -19.44
CA ILE A 153 6.92 3.34 -19.84
C ILE A 153 7.72 3.55 -21.12
N ALA A 154 7.77 4.77 -21.64
CA ALA A 154 8.55 5.08 -22.83
C ALA A 154 10.02 4.64 -22.68
N GLY A 155 10.49 3.78 -23.58
CA GLY A 155 11.85 3.23 -23.54
C GLY A 155 12.04 1.96 -22.69
N MET A 156 10.99 1.40 -22.12
CA MET A 156 11.05 0.07 -21.48
C MET A 156 11.00 -1.05 -22.54
N GLU A 157 11.65 -2.17 -22.25
CA GLU A 157 11.57 -3.36 -23.11
C GLU A 157 10.22 -4.06 -22.93
N GLU A 158 9.71 -4.67 -24.01
CA GLU A 158 8.41 -5.34 -24.02
C GLU A 158 8.31 -6.47 -22.97
N SER A 159 9.41 -7.15 -22.70
CA SER A 159 9.53 -8.17 -21.65
C SER A 159 9.26 -7.63 -20.24
N ASP A 160 9.62 -6.39 -19.96
CA ASP A 160 9.42 -5.75 -18.68
C ASP A 160 7.99 -5.18 -18.57
N ILE A 161 7.47 -4.66 -19.68
CA ILE A 161 6.10 -4.09 -19.75
C ILE A 161 5.05 -5.16 -19.41
N SER A 162 5.23 -6.39 -19.83
CA SER A 162 4.29 -7.50 -19.61
C SER A 162 3.96 -7.78 -18.12
N ARG A 163 4.75 -7.25 -17.19
CA ARG A 163 4.59 -7.41 -15.75
C ARG A 163 3.73 -6.31 -15.11
N PHE A 164 3.39 -5.28 -15.87
CA PHE A 164 2.67 -4.12 -15.36
C PHE A 164 1.24 -4.04 -15.91
N THR A 165 0.38 -3.41 -15.12
CA THR A 165 -0.93 -2.99 -15.61
C THR A 165 -0.75 -1.73 -16.44
N LEU A 166 -1.24 -1.75 -17.67
CA LEU A 166 -1.17 -0.62 -18.58
C LEU A 166 -2.49 0.16 -18.56
N PHE A 167 -2.37 1.47 -18.54
CA PHE A 167 -3.49 2.38 -18.65
C PHE A 167 -3.46 3.08 -20.01
N ASP A 168 -4.62 3.19 -20.63
CA ASP A 168 -4.86 4.05 -21.79
C ASP A 168 -5.45 5.35 -21.27
N ILE A 169 -4.70 6.45 -21.43
CA ILE A 169 -4.99 7.75 -20.81
C ILE A 169 -5.24 8.76 -21.92
N ASP A 170 -6.37 9.48 -21.84
CA ASP A 170 -6.69 10.53 -22.80
C ASP A 170 -5.97 11.86 -22.50
N GLU A 171 -6.23 12.87 -23.36
CA GLU A 171 -5.62 14.20 -23.25
C GLU A 171 -6.00 14.93 -21.95
N ASP A 172 -7.14 14.60 -21.36
CA ASP A 172 -7.63 15.16 -20.09
C ASP A 172 -7.07 14.40 -18.86
N GLY A 173 -6.30 13.35 -19.11
CA GLY A 173 -5.70 12.50 -18.06
C GLY A 173 -6.69 11.51 -17.45
N MET A 174 -7.78 11.18 -18.15
CA MET A 174 -8.75 10.17 -17.72
C MET A 174 -8.34 8.79 -18.22
N ILE A 175 -8.51 7.79 -17.37
CA ILE A 175 -8.25 6.39 -17.72
C ILE A 175 -9.46 5.83 -18.45
N ASN A 176 -9.29 5.55 -19.74
CA ASN A 176 -10.36 5.05 -20.60
C ASN A 176 -10.42 3.53 -20.63
N LYS A 177 -9.28 2.86 -20.49
CA LYS A 177 -9.19 1.41 -20.59
C LYS A 177 -7.99 0.87 -19.83
N ASN A 178 -8.22 -0.26 -19.17
CA ASN A 178 -7.20 -1.08 -18.57
C ASN A 178 -6.85 -2.24 -19.54
N LYS A 179 -5.58 -2.43 -19.88
CA LYS A 179 -5.09 -3.50 -20.76
C LYS A 179 -4.38 -4.57 -19.97
#